data_f84cc2339b9ca8cfca522808e3365d71
#
_entry.id   f84cc2339b9ca8cfca522808e3365d71
#
_cell.length_a   1.000
_cell.length_b   1.000
_cell.length_c   1.000
_cell.angle_alpha   90.00
_cell.angle_beta   90.00
_cell.angle_gamma   90.00
#
_symmetry.space_group_name_H-M   'P 1'
#
loop_
_entity.id
_entity.type
_entity.pdbx_description
1 polymer ?
#
loop_
_entity_poly.entity_id
_entity_poly.type
_entity_poly.pdbx_seq_one_letter_code
_entity_poly.pdbx_strand_id
1 'polypeptide(L)'
;MAVATAGTVSLARGAVPEQIVPVNPEPGSPVFTRPSTATTTGGTAATSSYQGAWGTADAFATLMAQTYGADAVAAAQAAGINPDTLAAFGQIESHFQNVGNTSSSAQGVWQVTDGTWNQYASELGLSAADRSDPVAQAKVASAIISDYASAVSRSTGAPATGTQVYGAYMFGTKAGAAIATESNASTPLSQYVSAKTLAANNMSGWTVGQYQQTVASRMGSGASEAVTS
;
A
#
# COMPACT_ATOMS: atom_id res chain seq x y z
N MET A 1 29.42 -37.93 -16.28
CA MET A 1 28.15 -37.43 -15.74
C MET A 1 28.39 -36.03 -15.23
N ALA A 2 27.95 -35.02 -15.99
CA ALA A 2 28.07 -33.60 -15.63
C ALA A 2 26.77 -33.18 -14.94
N VAL A 3 26.87 -32.76 -13.68
CA VAL A 3 25.74 -32.16 -12.94
C VAL A 3 25.61 -30.74 -13.37
N ALA A 4 24.48 -30.41 -14.03
CA ALA A 4 24.12 -29.04 -14.38
C ALA A 4 23.67 -28.32 -13.13
N THR A 5 24.45 -27.32 -12.69
CA THR A 5 24.06 -26.36 -11.65
C THR A 5 23.01 -25.44 -12.24
N ALA A 6 21.79 -25.50 -11.72
CA ALA A 6 20.74 -24.54 -12.05
C ALA A 6 21.15 -23.16 -11.50
N GLY A 7 21.59 -22.29 -12.39
CA GLY A 7 21.82 -20.88 -12.07
C GLY A 7 20.48 -20.19 -11.83
N THR A 8 20.29 -19.67 -10.63
CA THR A 8 19.21 -18.73 -10.32
C THR A 8 19.42 -17.47 -11.13
N VAL A 9 18.62 -17.28 -12.18
CA VAL A 9 18.54 -16.04 -12.91
C VAL A 9 17.81 -15.05 -12.02
N SER A 10 18.56 -14.23 -11.31
CA SER A 10 18.04 -13.02 -10.68
C SER A 10 17.75 -12.02 -11.79
N LEU A 11 16.51 -11.99 -12.26
CA LEU A 11 16.06 -10.92 -13.13
C LEU A 11 16.11 -9.62 -12.32
N ALA A 12 17.04 -8.73 -12.66
CA ALA A 12 17.02 -7.37 -12.21
C ALA A 12 15.69 -6.75 -12.71
N ARG A 13 14.70 -6.69 -11.82
CA ARG A 13 13.44 -6.00 -12.12
C ARG A 13 13.79 -4.55 -12.44
N GLY A 14 13.41 -4.10 -13.63
CA GLY A 14 13.50 -2.70 -14.02
C GLY A 14 12.82 -1.82 -12.97
N ALA A 15 13.24 -0.56 -12.86
CA ALA A 15 12.63 0.40 -11.95
C ALA A 15 11.10 0.36 -12.14
N VAL A 16 10.37 0.02 -11.06
CA VAL A 16 8.91 0.03 -11.06
C VAL A 16 8.47 1.44 -11.42
N PRO A 17 7.60 1.63 -12.42
CA PRO A 17 7.09 2.96 -12.75
C PRO A 17 6.49 3.62 -11.51
N GLU A 18 6.77 4.89 -11.31
CA GLU A 18 6.20 5.68 -10.21
C GLU A 18 4.67 5.61 -10.29
N GLN A 19 4.06 4.92 -9.34
CA GLN A 19 2.61 4.81 -9.26
C GLN A 19 2.06 6.06 -8.57
N ILE A 20 1.56 7.00 -9.35
CA ILE A 20 0.85 8.16 -8.82
C ILE A 20 -0.59 7.73 -8.59
N VAL A 21 -0.90 7.32 -7.38
CA VAL A 21 -2.28 7.08 -6.96
C VAL A 21 -2.76 8.35 -6.26
N PRO A 22 -3.75 9.06 -6.79
CA PRO A 22 -4.33 10.18 -6.07
C PRO A 22 -5.02 9.65 -4.82
N VAL A 23 -4.47 9.94 -3.66
CA VAL A 23 -5.24 9.85 -2.42
C VAL A 23 -6.30 10.93 -2.54
N ASN A 24 -7.54 10.54 -2.74
CA ASN A 24 -8.65 11.46 -2.90
C ASN A 24 -9.03 11.98 -1.49
N PRO A 25 -8.55 13.16 -1.05
CA PRO A 25 -9.01 13.71 0.21
C PRO A 25 -10.45 14.16 -0.02
N GLU A 26 -11.36 13.70 0.82
CA GLU A 26 -12.68 14.28 0.86
C GLU A 26 -12.58 15.79 1.09
N PRO A 27 -13.38 16.62 0.37
CA PRO A 27 -13.46 18.05 0.64
C PRO A 27 -13.90 18.25 2.09
N GLY A 28 -13.02 18.82 2.91
CA GLY A 28 -13.31 19.09 4.32
C GLY A 28 -12.65 18.12 5.32
N SER A 29 -11.73 17.26 4.88
CA SER A 29 -10.95 16.43 5.81
C SER A 29 -10.24 17.31 6.82
N PRO A 30 -10.52 17.18 8.14
CA PRO A 30 -9.88 18.00 9.15
C PRO A 30 -8.38 17.76 9.16
N VAL A 31 -7.64 18.84 9.16
CA VAL A 31 -6.22 18.87 9.45
C VAL A 31 -6.02 18.24 10.83
N PHE A 32 -5.42 17.06 10.86
CA PHE A 32 -4.86 16.41 12.05
C PHE A 32 -5.68 16.37 13.35
N THR A 33 -6.32 15.26 13.64
CA THR A 33 -6.46 14.79 15.01
C THR A 33 -5.38 13.74 15.28
N ARG A 34 -4.58 14.02 16.33
CA ARG A 34 -3.52 13.14 16.81
C ARG A 34 -4.07 11.75 17.11
N PRO A 35 -3.45 10.66 16.63
CA PRO A 35 -3.87 9.32 17.02
C PRO A 35 -3.78 9.19 18.53
N SER A 36 -4.84 8.73 19.17
CA SER A 36 -4.79 8.31 20.57
C SER A 36 -3.84 7.12 20.64
N THR A 37 -2.79 7.23 21.44
CA THR A 37 -1.86 6.13 21.71
C THR A 37 -2.63 5.03 22.44
N ALA A 38 -3.06 4.02 21.71
CA ALA A 38 -3.55 2.79 22.31
C ALA A 38 -2.35 2.04 22.88
N THR A 39 -2.29 1.93 24.20
CA THR A 39 -1.30 1.14 24.92
C THR A 39 -1.53 -0.33 24.60
N THR A 40 -0.60 -0.96 23.90
CA THR A 40 -0.65 -2.39 23.56
C THR A 40 -0.37 -3.21 24.81
N THR A 41 -1.36 -3.89 25.33
CA THR A 41 -1.19 -4.96 26.31
C THR A 41 -1.83 -6.22 25.74
N GLY A 42 -1.01 -7.21 25.36
CA GLY A 42 -1.30 -8.63 25.26
C GLY A 42 -2.33 -9.08 24.23
N GLY A 43 -1.84 -9.65 23.14
CA GLY A 43 -2.32 -10.82 22.41
C GLY A 43 -3.83 -11.04 22.26
N THR A 44 -4.46 -10.26 21.44
CA THR A 44 -5.67 -10.60 20.67
C THR A 44 -5.62 -9.66 19.47
N ALA A 45 -6.01 -10.10 18.27
CA ALA A 45 -6.06 -9.24 17.10
C ALA A 45 -6.74 -7.93 17.48
N ALA A 46 -5.98 -6.85 17.55
CA ALA A 46 -6.50 -5.56 17.96
C ALA A 46 -7.40 -5.07 16.83
N THR A 47 -8.70 -5.14 17.02
CA THR A 47 -9.67 -4.40 16.22
C THR A 47 -9.40 -2.92 16.48
N SER A 48 -8.54 -2.31 15.69
CA SER A 48 -8.39 -0.88 15.75
C SER A 48 -9.54 -0.24 14.99
N SER A 49 -10.38 0.47 15.73
CA SER A 49 -11.36 1.33 15.11
C SER A 49 -10.63 2.52 14.47
N TYR A 50 -10.57 2.55 13.15
CA TYR A 50 -10.18 3.73 12.40
C TYR A 50 -11.20 4.84 12.63
N GLN A 51 -10.74 5.96 13.21
CA GLN A 51 -11.57 7.14 13.44
C GLN A 51 -11.07 8.30 12.58
N GLY A 52 -11.77 8.58 11.50
CA GLY A 52 -11.44 9.68 10.59
C GLY A 52 -12.59 9.95 9.61
N ALA A 53 -12.35 10.80 8.64
CA ALA A 53 -13.29 11.09 7.56
C ALA A 53 -13.75 9.83 6.78
N TRP A 54 -13.01 8.74 6.93
CA TRP A 54 -13.19 7.44 6.28
C TRP A 54 -14.06 6.46 7.08
N GLY A 55 -14.56 6.84 8.24
CA GLY A 55 -15.41 6.03 9.10
C GLY A 55 -14.64 5.27 10.18
N THR A 56 -15.39 4.49 10.97
CA THR A 56 -14.90 3.73 12.13
C THR A 56 -14.78 2.23 11.86
N ALA A 57 -15.03 1.78 10.63
CA ALA A 57 -15.04 0.36 10.29
C ALA A 57 -13.61 -0.19 10.28
N ASP A 58 -13.45 -1.39 10.83
CA ASP A 58 -12.25 -2.19 10.70
C ASP A 58 -12.04 -2.57 9.23
N ALA A 59 -10.87 -2.26 8.67
CA ALA A 59 -10.59 -2.51 7.26
C ALA A 59 -10.63 -4.00 6.92
N PHE A 60 -10.10 -4.86 7.79
CA PHE A 60 -10.13 -6.31 7.59
C PHE A 60 -11.56 -6.85 7.64
N ALA A 61 -12.35 -6.45 8.63
CA ALA A 61 -13.75 -6.84 8.71
C ALA A 61 -14.55 -6.35 7.49
N THR A 62 -14.25 -5.15 7.00
CA THR A 62 -14.87 -4.60 5.79
C THR A 62 -14.48 -5.38 4.54
N LEU A 63 -13.19 -5.76 4.40
CA LEU A 63 -12.74 -6.64 3.32
C LEU A 63 -13.47 -8.00 3.38
N MET A 64 -13.54 -8.62 4.55
CA MET A 64 -14.19 -9.92 4.73
C MET A 64 -15.70 -9.88 4.45
N ALA A 65 -16.34 -8.74 4.57
CA ALA A 65 -17.73 -8.54 4.18
C ALA A 65 -17.95 -8.45 2.66
N GLN A 66 -16.88 -8.27 1.87
CA GLN A 66 -16.98 -8.29 0.41
C GLN A 66 -17.14 -9.72 -0.12
N THR A 67 -17.81 -9.88 -1.25
CA THR A 67 -18.00 -11.21 -1.89
C THR A 67 -16.68 -11.86 -2.29
N TYR A 68 -15.64 -11.08 -2.51
CA TYR A 68 -14.28 -11.51 -2.86
C TYR A 68 -13.32 -11.53 -1.65
N GLY A 69 -13.79 -11.19 -0.45
CA GLY A 69 -12.94 -10.96 0.72
C GLY A 69 -12.09 -12.16 1.11
N ALA A 70 -12.67 -13.36 1.17
CA ALA A 70 -11.95 -14.58 1.52
C ALA A 70 -10.84 -14.91 0.48
N ASP A 71 -11.15 -14.74 -0.81
CA ASP A 71 -10.18 -14.99 -1.88
C ASP A 71 -9.07 -13.94 -1.89
N ALA A 72 -9.38 -12.68 -1.54
CA ALA A 72 -8.39 -11.62 -1.38
C ALA A 72 -7.44 -11.91 -0.20
N VAL A 73 -7.95 -12.39 0.92
CA VAL A 73 -7.13 -12.83 2.06
C VAL A 73 -6.23 -14.00 1.66
N ALA A 74 -6.75 -14.98 0.93
CA ALA A 74 -5.94 -16.10 0.42
C ALA A 74 -4.83 -15.60 -0.54
N ALA A 75 -5.11 -14.59 -1.37
CA ALA A 75 -4.11 -13.97 -2.24
C ALA A 75 -2.99 -13.28 -1.45
N ALA A 76 -3.33 -12.55 -0.38
CA ALA A 76 -2.36 -11.93 0.52
C ALA A 76 -1.44 -12.96 1.18
N GLN A 77 -2.03 -14.02 1.73
CA GLN A 77 -1.28 -15.13 2.34
C GLN A 77 -0.36 -15.84 1.34
N ALA A 78 -0.84 -16.08 0.12
CA ALA A 78 -0.03 -16.69 -0.94
C ALA A 78 1.16 -15.81 -1.36
N ALA A 79 1.03 -14.49 -1.28
CA ALA A 79 2.10 -13.53 -1.54
C ALA A 79 3.03 -13.30 -0.32
N GLY A 80 2.75 -13.94 0.82
CA GLY A 80 3.52 -13.80 2.05
C GLY A 80 3.36 -12.45 2.74
N ILE A 81 2.24 -11.77 2.53
CA ILE A 81 1.92 -10.50 3.20
C ILE A 81 0.82 -10.67 4.23
N ASN A 82 0.84 -9.79 5.22
CA ASN A 82 -0.22 -9.69 6.22
C ASN A 82 -1.54 -9.28 5.55
N PRO A 83 -2.63 -10.06 5.69
CA PRO A 83 -3.94 -9.70 5.12
C PRO A 83 -4.50 -8.38 5.63
N ASP A 84 -4.17 -7.96 6.87
CA ASP A 84 -4.55 -6.65 7.41
C ASP A 84 -3.94 -5.51 6.59
N THR A 85 -2.70 -5.70 6.10
CA THR A 85 -2.06 -4.75 5.18
C THR A 85 -2.84 -4.64 3.86
N LEU A 86 -3.19 -5.77 3.24
CA LEU A 86 -3.98 -5.73 2.00
C LEU A 86 -5.32 -5.03 2.21
N ALA A 87 -5.99 -5.30 3.34
CA ALA A 87 -7.24 -4.65 3.71
C ALA A 87 -7.05 -3.14 3.91
N ALA A 88 -6.01 -2.72 4.64
CA ALA A 88 -5.71 -1.31 4.88
C ALA A 88 -5.44 -0.56 3.56
N PHE A 89 -4.77 -1.19 2.59
CA PHE A 89 -4.57 -0.63 1.25
C PHE A 89 -5.90 -0.50 0.48
N GLY A 90 -6.75 -1.51 0.48
CA GLY A 90 -8.07 -1.42 -0.14
C GLY A 90 -8.95 -0.34 0.47
N GLN A 91 -8.85 -0.15 1.79
CA GLN A 91 -9.56 0.91 2.50
C GLN A 91 -9.09 2.30 2.07
N ILE A 92 -7.79 2.55 2.04
CA ILE A 92 -7.24 3.88 1.73
C ILE A 92 -7.37 4.23 0.25
N GLU A 93 -7.32 3.24 -0.65
CA GLU A 93 -7.33 3.46 -2.09
C GLU A 93 -8.73 3.71 -2.64
N SER A 94 -9.73 2.99 -2.19
CA SER A 94 -11.07 3.04 -2.81
C SER A 94 -12.24 2.79 -1.86
N HIS A 95 -12.01 2.57 -0.56
CA HIS A 95 -13.03 2.04 0.36
C HIS A 95 -13.65 0.74 -0.17
N PHE A 96 -12.82 -0.14 -0.71
CA PHE A 96 -13.21 -1.41 -1.33
C PHE A 96 -14.15 -1.27 -2.54
N GLN A 97 -14.20 -0.11 -3.17
CA GLN A 97 -14.97 0.10 -4.40
C GLN A 97 -14.14 -0.29 -5.62
N ASN A 98 -14.72 -1.13 -6.48
CA ASN A 98 -14.08 -1.51 -7.74
C ASN A 98 -14.36 -0.45 -8.82
N VAL A 99 -13.63 0.65 -8.79
CA VAL A 99 -13.86 1.83 -9.64
C VAL A 99 -12.61 2.25 -10.40
N GLY A 100 -12.80 2.93 -11.52
CA GLY A 100 -11.73 3.61 -12.27
C GLY A 100 -11.41 4.98 -11.67
N ASN A 101 -10.16 5.41 -11.83
CA ASN A 101 -9.72 6.74 -11.46
C ASN A 101 -9.95 7.73 -12.62
N THR A 102 -10.45 8.93 -12.33
CA THR A 102 -10.76 9.91 -13.36
C THR A 102 -9.54 10.71 -13.84
N SER A 103 -8.45 10.71 -13.08
CA SER A 103 -7.24 11.50 -13.35
C SER A 103 -6.00 10.68 -13.71
N SER A 104 -6.09 9.36 -13.63
CA SER A 104 -5.02 8.43 -13.96
C SER A 104 -5.56 7.12 -14.54
N SER A 105 -4.67 6.21 -14.95
CA SER A 105 -5.04 4.86 -15.37
C SER A 105 -5.28 3.89 -14.19
N ALA A 106 -5.24 4.38 -12.94
CA ALA A 106 -5.48 3.56 -11.77
C ALA A 106 -6.92 3.04 -11.74
N GLN A 107 -7.10 1.77 -11.35
CA GLN A 107 -8.40 1.08 -11.43
C GLN A 107 -8.50 -0.01 -10.36
N GLY A 108 -9.73 -0.31 -9.99
CA GLY A 108 -10.06 -1.39 -9.08
C GLY A 108 -9.98 -1.01 -7.61
N VAL A 109 -10.14 -2.00 -6.76
CA VAL A 109 -10.16 -1.86 -5.30
C VAL A 109 -8.82 -1.29 -4.78
N TRP A 110 -7.71 -1.72 -5.35
CA TRP A 110 -6.36 -1.30 -4.95
C TRP A 110 -5.73 -0.27 -5.88
N GLN A 111 -6.50 0.36 -6.75
CA GLN A 111 -6.12 1.46 -7.63
C GLN A 111 -4.78 1.25 -8.36
N VAL A 112 -4.58 0.07 -8.94
CA VAL A 112 -3.36 -0.29 -9.69
C VAL A 112 -3.39 0.38 -11.07
N THR A 113 -2.30 1.04 -11.48
CA THR A 113 -2.17 1.67 -12.80
C THR A 113 -1.93 0.65 -13.92
N ASP A 114 -2.17 1.03 -15.19
CA ASP A 114 -1.97 0.16 -16.36
C ASP A 114 -0.57 -0.43 -16.43
N GLY A 115 0.44 0.41 -16.26
CA GLY A 115 1.83 -0.02 -16.36
C GLY A 115 2.19 -1.05 -15.30
N THR A 116 1.77 -0.80 -14.05
CA THR A 116 2.00 -1.70 -12.93
C THR A 116 1.18 -2.99 -13.08
N TRP A 117 -0.09 -2.89 -13.50
CA TRP A 117 -0.90 -4.06 -13.79
C TRP A 117 -0.22 -4.98 -14.81
N ASN A 118 0.17 -4.44 -15.96
CA ASN A 118 0.77 -5.22 -17.04
C ASN A 118 2.05 -5.94 -16.62
N GLN A 119 2.84 -5.29 -15.75
CA GLN A 119 4.06 -5.90 -15.23
C GLN A 119 3.75 -7.12 -14.36
N TYR A 120 2.90 -6.97 -13.34
CA TYR A 120 2.64 -8.02 -12.36
C TYR A 120 1.65 -9.09 -12.86
N ALA A 121 0.65 -8.71 -13.64
CA ALA A 121 -0.34 -9.63 -14.17
C ALA A 121 0.30 -10.70 -15.05
N SER A 122 1.26 -10.33 -15.90
CA SER A 122 1.99 -11.28 -16.75
C SER A 122 2.72 -12.35 -15.93
N GLU A 123 3.35 -11.96 -14.81
CA GLU A 123 4.06 -12.89 -13.92
C GLU A 123 3.09 -13.84 -13.18
N LEU A 124 1.87 -13.40 -12.95
CA LEU A 124 0.82 -14.16 -12.29
C LEU A 124 -0.07 -14.96 -13.24
N GLY A 125 0.24 -14.95 -14.55
CA GLY A 125 -0.56 -15.63 -15.58
C GLY A 125 -1.93 -14.99 -15.79
N LEU A 126 -2.08 -13.72 -15.46
CA LEU A 126 -3.30 -12.93 -15.66
C LEU A 126 -3.22 -12.10 -16.93
N SER A 127 -4.38 -11.77 -17.48
CA SER A 127 -4.53 -10.97 -18.69
C SER A 127 -5.13 -9.59 -18.39
N ALA A 128 -5.22 -8.74 -19.40
CA ALA A 128 -5.90 -7.46 -19.29
C ALA A 128 -7.41 -7.62 -19.01
N ALA A 129 -8.02 -8.73 -19.45
CA ALA A 129 -9.44 -9.01 -19.19
C ALA A 129 -9.73 -9.27 -17.71
N ASP A 130 -8.75 -9.79 -16.96
CA ASP A 130 -8.89 -10.09 -15.52
C ASP A 130 -8.85 -8.85 -14.65
N ARG A 131 -8.52 -7.70 -15.22
CA ARG A 131 -8.32 -6.46 -14.48
C ARG A 131 -9.59 -5.93 -13.77
N SER A 132 -10.75 -6.29 -14.24
CA SER A 132 -12.03 -5.94 -13.60
C SER A 132 -12.43 -6.90 -12.47
N ASP A 133 -11.75 -8.04 -12.32
CA ASP A 133 -12.00 -9.01 -11.25
C ASP A 133 -11.28 -8.61 -9.96
N PRO A 134 -12.01 -8.36 -8.85
CA PRO A 134 -11.40 -8.01 -7.58
C PRO A 134 -10.44 -9.07 -7.02
N VAL A 135 -10.64 -10.35 -7.33
CA VAL A 135 -9.72 -11.42 -6.89
C VAL A 135 -8.39 -11.33 -7.65
N ALA A 136 -8.43 -11.11 -8.96
CA ALA A 136 -7.23 -10.86 -9.75
C ALA A 136 -6.51 -9.58 -9.29
N GLN A 137 -7.26 -8.53 -8.98
CA GLN A 137 -6.72 -7.29 -8.41
C GLN A 137 -6.03 -7.53 -7.07
N ALA A 138 -6.61 -8.34 -6.18
CA ALA A 138 -6.01 -8.71 -4.90
C ALA A 138 -4.68 -9.46 -5.08
N LYS A 139 -4.59 -10.38 -6.04
CA LYS A 139 -3.35 -11.09 -6.36
C LYS A 139 -2.25 -10.12 -6.83
N VAL A 140 -2.59 -9.22 -7.75
CA VAL A 140 -1.64 -8.22 -8.27
C VAL A 140 -1.22 -7.26 -7.15
N ALA A 141 -2.16 -6.71 -6.40
CA ALA A 141 -1.86 -5.80 -5.29
C ALA A 141 -0.97 -6.47 -4.22
N SER A 142 -1.27 -7.73 -3.87
CA SER A 142 -0.47 -8.49 -2.90
C SER A 142 0.97 -8.71 -3.38
N ALA A 143 1.18 -9.01 -4.66
CA ALA A 143 2.51 -9.15 -5.23
C ALA A 143 3.29 -7.82 -5.22
N ILE A 144 2.63 -6.71 -5.57
CA ILE A 144 3.21 -5.36 -5.50
C ILE A 144 3.63 -5.03 -4.06
N ILE A 145 2.73 -5.23 -3.10
CA ILE A 145 2.95 -4.93 -1.68
C ILE A 145 4.12 -5.77 -1.14
N SER A 146 4.20 -7.06 -1.48
CA SER A 146 5.29 -7.95 -1.08
C SER A 146 6.65 -7.47 -1.59
N ASP A 147 6.73 -7.08 -2.86
CA ASP A 147 7.96 -6.55 -3.45
C ASP A 147 8.37 -5.22 -2.80
N TYR A 148 7.41 -4.33 -2.58
CA TYR A 148 7.68 -3.04 -1.96
C TYR A 148 8.08 -3.19 -0.50
N ALA A 149 7.45 -4.10 0.24
CA ALA A 149 7.86 -4.44 1.59
C ALA A 149 9.31 -4.93 1.64
N SER A 150 9.68 -5.81 0.72
CA SER A 150 11.06 -6.30 0.58
C SER A 150 12.04 -5.17 0.28
N ALA A 151 11.69 -4.23 -0.60
CA ALA A 151 12.54 -3.09 -0.94
C ALA A 151 12.72 -2.12 0.23
N VAL A 152 11.61 -1.79 0.92
CA VAL A 152 11.62 -0.89 2.09
C VAL A 152 12.37 -1.52 3.26
N SER A 153 12.12 -2.81 3.56
CA SER A 153 12.82 -3.54 4.63
C SER A 153 14.34 -3.56 4.44
N ARG A 154 14.81 -3.75 3.19
CA ARG A 154 16.26 -3.64 2.90
C ARG A 154 16.81 -2.25 3.18
N SER A 155 16.03 -1.20 2.98
CA SER A 155 16.47 0.19 3.19
C SER A 155 16.43 0.58 4.68
N THR A 156 15.44 0.09 5.42
CA THR A 156 15.26 0.42 6.85
C THR A 156 16.07 -0.51 7.76
N GLY A 157 16.48 -1.68 7.27
CA GLY A 157 17.13 -2.72 8.08
C GLY A 157 16.19 -3.44 9.04
N ALA A 158 14.88 -3.29 8.88
CA ALA A 158 13.84 -3.89 9.73
C ALA A 158 12.62 -4.27 8.89
N PRO A 159 11.74 -5.17 9.37
CA PRO A 159 10.47 -5.45 8.69
C PRO A 159 9.67 -4.17 8.46
N ALA A 160 9.29 -3.92 7.21
CA ALA A 160 8.57 -2.70 6.84
C ALA A 160 7.12 -2.74 7.35
N THR A 161 6.64 -1.62 7.86
CA THR A 161 5.25 -1.44 8.27
C THR A 161 4.34 -1.06 7.11
N GLY A 162 3.02 -1.22 7.28
CA GLY A 162 2.03 -0.83 6.27
C GLY A 162 2.21 0.61 5.79
N THR A 163 2.38 1.57 6.72
CA THR A 163 2.61 2.99 6.38
C THR A 163 3.86 3.20 5.54
N GLN A 164 4.95 2.52 5.86
CA GLN A 164 6.21 2.62 5.13
C GLN A 164 6.08 2.05 3.70
N VAL A 165 5.45 0.89 3.57
CA VAL A 165 5.21 0.27 2.26
C VAL A 165 4.23 1.08 1.42
N TYR A 166 3.26 1.73 2.04
CA TYR A 166 2.33 2.60 1.32
C TYR A 166 3.04 3.80 0.68
N GLY A 167 4.11 4.32 1.30
CA GLY A 167 4.96 5.32 0.66
C GLY A 167 5.60 4.85 -0.65
N ALA A 168 6.03 3.60 -0.69
CA ALA A 168 6.52 2.99 -1.93
C ALA A 168 5.39 2.75 -2.94
N TYR A 169 4.21 2.41 -2.47
CA TYR A 169 3.01 2.21 -3.30
C TYR A 169 2.58 3.51 -3.99
N MET A 170 2.58 4.63 -3.26
CA MET A 170 2.23 5.95 -3.79
C MET A 170 3.29 6.59 -4.68
N PHE A 171 4.56 6.54 -4.25
CA PHE A 171 5.63 7.39 -4.79
C PHE A 171 6.76 6.60 -5.46
N GLY A 172 6.60 5.28 -5.55
CA GLY A 172 7.66 4.38 -6.02
C GLY A 172 8.67 4.01 -4.93
N THR A 173 9.39 2.92 -5.15
CA THR A 173 10.26 2.30 -4.14
C THR A 173 11.37 3.22 -3.65
N LYS A 174 11.95 4.05 -4.54
CA LYS A 174 13.03 4.98 -4.18
C LYS A 174 12.57 6.05 -3.20
N ALA A 175 11.48 6.73 -3.52
CA ALA A 175 10.93 7.79 -2.67
C ALA A 175 10.35 7.19 -1.38
N GLY A 176 9.59 6.10 -1.48
CA GLY A 176 9.01 5.42 -0.32
C GLY A 176 10.06 4.94 0.68
N ALA A 177 11.15 4.34 0.20
CA ALA A 177 12.26 3.92 1.06
C ALA A 177 12.95 5.12 1.75
N ALA A 178 13.17 6.21 1.02
CA ALA A 178 13.74 7.43 1.60
C ALA A 178 12.83 8.04 2.68
N ILE A 179 11.53 8.10 2.42
CA ILE A 179 10.53 8.56 3.41
C ILE A 179 10.49 7.62 4.63
N ALA A 180 10.60 6.31 4.43
CA ALA A 180 10.58 5.32 5.51
C ALA A 180 11.80 5.40 6.43
N THR A 181 12.95 5.87 5.91
CA THR A 181 14.20 6.02 6.67
C THR A 181 14.37 7.41 7.26
N GLU A 182 13.52 8.39 6.90
CA GLU A 182 13.61 9.74 7.41
C GLU A 182 13.14 9.80 8.87
N SER A 183 14.05 10.24 9.75
CA SER A 183 13.79 10.35 11.19
C SER A 183 13.24 11.71 11.61
N ASN A 184 13.47 12.75 10.78
CA ASN A 184 12.97 14.09 11.07
C ASN A 184 11.58 14.31 10.46
N ALA A 185 10.56 14.23 11.29
CA ALA A 185 9.17 14.42 10.89
C ALA A 185 8.87 15.80 10.25
N SER A 186 9.73 16.80 10.49
CA SER A 186 9.58 18.14 9.90
C SER A 186 10.22 18.27 8.51
N THR A 187 10.90 17.23 8.01
CA THR A 187 11.49 17.24 6.66
C THR A 187 10.39 17.45 5.62
N PRO A 188 10.52 18.43 4.71
CA PRO A 188 9.54 18.64 3.64
C PRO A 188 9.45 17.40 2.73
N LEU A 189 8.25 16.94 2.46
CA LEU A 189 8.00 15.78 1.58
C LEU A 189 8.53 16.03 0.15
N SER A 190 8.62 17.30 -0.26
CA SER A 190 9.19 17.73 -1.53
C SER A 190 10.68 17.43 -1.73
N GLN A 191 11.39 16.99 -0.67
CA GLN A 191 12.75 16.48 -0.83
C GLN A 191 12.79 15.10 -1.51
N TYR A 192 11.72 14.35 -1.43
CA TYR A 192 11.63 12.97 -1.93
C TYR A 192 10.67 12.81 -3.10
N VAL A 193 9.65 13.68 -3.17
CA VAL A 193 8.55 13.59 -4.13
C VAL A 193 8.45 14.88 -4.93
N SER A 194 8.22 14.77 -6.24
CA SER A 194 8.13 15.93 -7.12
C SER A 194 6.96 16.86 -6.74
N ALA A 195 7.14 18.16 -6.95
CA ALA A 195 6.08 19.14 -6.68
C ALA A 195 4.79 18.84 -7.48
N LYS A 196 4.93 18.32 -8.70
CA LYS A 196 3.80 17.89 -9.55
C LYS A 196 3.02 16.74 -8.89
N THR A 197 3.73 15.72 -8.42
CA THR A 197 3.11 14.57 -7.74
C THR A 197 2.43 15.00 -6.44
N LEU A 198 3.09 15.85 -5.65
CA LEU A 198 2.50 16.37 -4.41
C LEU A 198 1.24 17.19 -4.67
N ALA A 199 1.25 18.05 -5.69
CA ALA A 199 0.07 18.85 -6.06
C ALA A 199 -1.09 17.95 -6.53
N ALA A 200 -0.81 16.93 -7.34
CA ALA A 200 -1.81 15.97 -7.81
C ALA A 200 -2.48 15.18 -6.68
N ASN A 201 -1.77 15.02 -5.54
CA ASN A 201 -2.27 14.32 -4.35
C ASN A 201 -2.69 15.26 -3.21
N ASN A 202 -2.82 16.56 -3.47
CA ASN A 202 -3.15 17.59 -2.46
C ASN A 202 -2.21 17.60 -1.24
N MET A 203 -0.93 17.27 -1.48
CA MET A 203 0.12 17.18 -0.44
C MET A 203 1.15 18.32 -0.57
N SER A 204 0.84 19.39 -1.32
CA SER A 204 1.73 20.55 -1.43
C SER A 204 2.04 21.12 -0.04
N GLY A 205 3.34 21.29 0.25
CA GLY A 205 3.79 21.83 1.54
C GLY A 205 3.77 20.83 2.71
N TRP A 206 3.44 19.58 2.48
CA TRP A 206 3.44 18.58 3.54
C TRP A 206 4.87 18.22 3.99
N THR A 207 4.98 17.82 5.26
CA THR A 207 6.18 17.19 5.81
C THR A 207 6.04 15.67 5.81
N VAL A 208 7.16 14.98 6.00
CA VAL A 208 7.19 13.51 6.16
C VAL A 208 6.30 13.07 7.32
N GLY A 209 6.35 13.76 8.46
CA GLY A 209 5.50 13.45 9.61
C GLY A 209 4.02 13.63 9.32
N GLN A 210 3.65 14.68 8.59
CA GLN A 210 2.26 14.88 8.15
C GLN A 210 1.78 13.77 7.25
N TYR A 211 2.60 13.36 6.29
CA TYR A 211 2.31 12.23 5.42
C TYR A 211 2.10 10.94 6.22
N GLN A 212 3.10 10.55 7.02
CA GLN A 212 3.06 9.32 7.80
C GLN A 212 1.84 9.26 8.75
N GLN A 213 1.56 10.36 9.44
CA GLN A 213 0.43 10.44 10.35
C GLN A 213 -0.92 10.34 9.63
N THR A 214 -1.06 11.00 8.49
CA THR A 214 -2.29 10.95 7.69
C THR A 214 -2.52 9.54 7.14
N VAL A 215 -1.51 8.92 6.56
CA VAL A 215 -1.58 7.54 6.05
C VAL A 215 -1.93 6.58 7.17
N ALA A 216 -1.21 6.62 8.30
CA ALA A 216 -1.47 5.76 9.44
C ALA A 216 -2.91 5.90 9.97
N SER A 217 -3.42 7.12 10.04
CA SER A 217 -4.80 7.36 10.49
C SER A 217 -5.85 6.82 9.52
N ARG A 218 -5.54 6.73 8.23
CA ARG A 218 -6.45 6.19 7.20
C ARG A 218 -6.38 4.67 7.07
N MET A 219 -5.21 4.09 7.31
CA MET A 219 -4.99 2.65 7.24
C MET A 219 -5.48 1.91 8.51
N GLY A 220 -5.56 2.59 9.64
CA GLY A 220 -5.94 1.95 10.90
C GLY A 220 -4.84 1.02 11.45
N SER A 221 -5.23 -0.15 11.98
CA SER A 221 -4.31 -1.11 12.63
C SER A 221 -3.20 -1.60 11.71
N GLY A 222 -3.51 -1.91 10.47
CA GLY A 222 -2.52 -2.36 9.49
C GLY A 222 -1.38 -1.37 9.20
N ALA A 223 -1.52 -0.11 9.66
CA ALA A 223 -0.52 0.93 9.44
C ALA A 223 0.83 0.65 10.12
N SER A 224 0.80 0.10 11.33
CA SER A 224 2.00 -0.14 12.16
C SER A 224 2.43 -1.60 12.19
N GLU A 225 1.67 -2.49 11.60
CA GLU A 225 1.99 -3.91 11.53
C GLU A 225 3.06 -4.19 10.48
N ALA A 226 3.89 -5.22 10.73
CA ALA A 226 4.81 -5.73 9.73
C ALA A 226 4.03 -6.29 8.54
N VAL A 227 4.44 -5.88 7.34
CA VAL A 227 3.78 -6.32 6.10
C VAL A 227 4.12 -7.76 5.76
N THR A 228 5.35 -8.18 6.06
CA THR A 228 5.82 -9.56 5.88
C THR A 228 6.29 -10.14 7.20
N SER A 229 6.05 -11.41 7.42
CA SER A 229 6.53 -12.17 8.58
C SER A 229 8.00 -12.57 8.44
#